data_159dbcd43b00621d705ff28e896301a1
#
_entry.id   159dbcd43b00621d705ff28e896301a1
#
_cell.length_a   1.000
_cell.length_b   1.000
_cell.length_c   1.000
_cell.angle_alpha   90.00
_cell.angle_beta   90.00
_cell.angle_gamma   90.00
#
_symmetry.space_group_name_H-M   'P 1'
#
loop_
_entity.id
_entity.type
_entity.pdbx_description
1 polymer ?
#
loop_
_entity_poly.entity_id
_entity_poly.type
_entity_poly.pdbx_seq_one_letter_code
_entity_poly.pdbx_strand_id
1 'polypeptide(L)'
;MSTQNIVETFREWILKQTDPAYTIEPISTDQIDYVTDSATAHVQFYHLEYEIVSFTIDSPKAEDPLFFLHFELQDLEHARKLFREMIQSLKNAGSQVATKVLLSCSSGFTTSFFADRLNTAAETLGLDYSFSAVSYTDLFEAAVDQDVILLAPQIGYLLKKAQEILKDKIILQIPTDVFATYNVNKLLELVGEELAKKEKAETVTEDTHDPEWDSSIMILAIVKSNGRFVIHYRGADNEEPMDRGVVVKDKFDKHDLEDLLDVLFIRYPRIKGVGIVTPGIVHDGHLTFRSAGIVNLDLVGEFTKKYHRPFILCNDANATAVGYFANHRDCGDLLVYYHPLGNVVGGAGTVIDGRLQIGKHDIAGEVGNYLKFLNFSEDRFDLARTPEGIVEYITKVTLPMICTVGPDTLAVYCDLLTDTEELKAGMMKYLPEEYLPEIHKVKSNLYDLFYGAGVMLYNLLHGNIEYRDDLKEYRG
;
A
#
# COMPACT_ATOMS: atom_id res chain seq x y z
N MET A 1 -0.55 -37.93 5.63
CA MET A 1 -1.41 -38.09 6.82
C MET A 1 -2.84 -38.07 6.33
N SER A 2 -3.78 -38.83 6.92
CA SER A 2 -5.21 -38.65 6.54
C SER A 2 -5.67 -37.25 7.00
N THR A 3 -6.56 -36.61 6.27
CA THR A 3 -7.09 -35.28 6.53
C THR A 3 -7.60 -35.12 7.98
N GLN A 4 -8.24 -36.11 8.51
CA GLN A 4 -8.73 -36.16 9.90
C GLN A 4 -7.61 -36.07 10.97
N ASN A 5 -6.40 -36.54 10.65
CA ASN A 5 -5.25 -36.51 11.55
C ASN A 5 -4.60 -35.11 11.63
N ILE A 6 -4.69 -34.29 10.57
CA ILE A 6 -4.09 -32.94 10.57
C ILE A 6 -4.91 -31.97 11.45
N VAL A 7 -6.25 -32.04 11.41
CA VAL A 7 -7.14 -31.23 12.24
C VAL A 7 -6.93 -31.52 13.73
N GLU A 8 -6.96 -32.81 14.11
CA GLU A 8 -6.73 -33.21 15.49
C GLU A 8 -5.33 -32.76 15.99
N THR A 9 -4.31 -32.92 15.15
CA THR A 9 -2.93 -32.51 15.47
C THR A 9 -2.84 -30.98 15.65
N PHE A 10 -3.48 -30.20 14.79
CA PHE A 10 -3.49 -28.77 14.90
C PHE A 10 -4.29 -28.30 16.13
N ARG A 11 -5.47 -28.87 16.34
CA ARG A 11 -6.33 -28.59 17.49
C ARG A 11 -5.62 -28.87 18.83
N GLU A 12 -4.98 -30.04 18.96
CA GLU A 12 -4.18 -30.35 20.16
C GLU A 12 -3.02 -29.38 20.36
N TRP A 13 -2.43 -28.91 19.27
CA TRP A 13 -1.30 -27.99 19.36
C TRP A 13 -1.79 -26.60 19.82
N ILE A 14 -2.88 -26.04 19.28
CA ILE A 14 -3.40 -24.72 19.68
C ILE A 14 -3.88 -24.70 21.13
N LEU A 15 -4.50 -25.78 21.62
CA LEU A 15 -4.92 -25.90 23.01
C LEU A 15 -3.75 -25.90 24.03
N LYS A 16 -2.54 -26.19 23.58
CA LYS A 16 -1.32 -26.14 24.41
C LYS A 16 -0.65 -24.76 24.41
N GLN A 17 -1.11 -23.82 23.61
CA GLN A 17 -0.52 -22.48 23.50
C GLN A 17 -1.08 -21.57 24.62
N THR A 18 -0.64 -21.81 25.85
CA THR A 18 -1.07 -21.02 27.02
C THR A 18 -0.21 -19.76 27.19
N ASP A 19 -0.86 -18.64 27.56
CA ASP A 19 -0.19 -17.37 27.83
C ASP A 19 -0.96 -16.62 28.93
N PRO A 20 -0.30 -15.87 29.82
CA PRO A 20 -0.96 -15.08 30.85
C PRO A 20 -1.92 -14.01 30.32
N ALA A 21 -1.76 -13.60 29.06
CA ALA A 21 -2.56 -12.53 28.46
C ALA A 21 -3.97 -12.95 28.03
N TYR A 22 -4.28 -14.24 27.99
CA TYR A 22 -5.62 -14.73 27.59
C TYR A 22 -5.98 -16.05 28.28
N THR A 23 -7.28 -16.34 28.33
CA THR A 23 -7.81 -17.67 28.71
C THR A 23 -8.24 -18.45 27.47
N ILE A 24 -8.09 -19.78 27.52
CA ILE A 24 -8.50 -20.68 26.44
C ILE A 24 -9.81 -21.35 26.87
N GLU A 25 -10.87 -21.15 26.09
CA GLU A 25 -12.19 -21.70 26.34
C GLU A 25 -12.62 -22.59 25.17
N PRO A 26 -12.53 -23.94 25.30
CA PRO A 26 -13.09 -24.86 24.33
C PRO A 26 -14.63 -24.80 24.37
N ILE A 27 -15.25 -24.21 23.36
CA ILE A 27 -16.71 -24.04 23.30
C ILE A 27 -17.39 -25.30 22.76
N SER A 28 -16.79 -25.92 21.76
CA SER A 28 -17.29 -27.17 21.15
C SER A 28 -16.16 -28.02 20.59
N THR A 29 -16.49 -29.14 19.92
CA THR A 29 -15.53 -29.94 19.14
C THR A 29 -14.88 -29.10 18.03
N ASP A 30 -15.62 -28.12 17.52
CA ASP A 30 -15.25 -27.40 16.32
C ASP A 30 -14.93 -25.92 16.58
N GLN A 31 -15.05 -25.45 17.86
CA GLN A 31 -14.78 -24.07 18.24
C GLN A 31 -13.94 -23.97 19.52
N ILE A 32 -12.91 -23.12 19.47
CA ILE A 32 -12.08 -22.76 20.60
C ILE A 32 -11.96 -21.24 20.64
N ASP A 33 -12.23 -20.66 21.81
CA ASP A 33 -12.13 -19.22 22.04
C ASP A 33 -10.89 -18.88 22.86
N TYR A 34 -10.26 -17.77 22.53
CA TYR A 34 -9.14 -17.17 23.26
C TYR A 34 -9.60 -15.81 23.77
N VAL A 35 -9.83 -15.69 25.07
CA VAL A 35 -10.48 -14.52 25.67
C VAL A 35 -9.48 -13.65 26.40
N THR A 36 -9.50 -12.36 26.09
CA THR A 36 -8.80 -11.28 26.82
C THR A 36 -9.84 -10.35 27.47
N ASP A 37 -9.41 -9.38 28.27
CA ASP A 37 -10.29 -8.35 28.83
C ASP A 37 -10.95 -7.44 27.76
N SER A 38 -10.41 -7.39 26.55
CA SER A 38 -10.75 -6.40 25.51
C SER A 38 -11.27 -7.00 24.21
N ALA A 39 -11.01 -8.28 23.95
CA ALA A 39 -11.42 -8.95 22.72
C ALA A 39 -11.45 -10.47 22.90
N THR A 40 -12.15 -11.16 22.03
CA THR A 40 -12.22 -12.62 21.96
C THR A 40 -11.82 -13.07 20.57
N ALA A 41 -10.84 -13.98 20.48
CA ALA A 41 -10.52 -14.64 19.23
C ALA A 41 -11.23 -16.00 19.16
N HIS A 42 -11.92 -16.23 18.07
CA HIS A 42 -12.64 -17.46 17.77
C HIS A 42 -11.86 -18.27 16.75
N VAL A 43 -11.55 -19.51 17.08
CA VAL A 43 -10.98 -20.50 16.17
C VAL A 43 -12.07 -21.51 15.83
N GLN A 44 -12.57 -21.50 14.60
CA GLN A 44 -13.64 -22.35 14.14
C GLN A 44 -13.14 -23.33 13.07
N PHE A 45 -13.46 -24.63 13.23
CA PHE A 45 -13.19 -25.68 12.26
C PHE A 45 -14.46 -25.97 11.46
N TYR A 46 -14.32 -26.11 10.14
CA TYR A 46 -15.39 -26.49 9.22
C TYR A 46 -14.97 -27.75 8.46
N HIS A 47 -15.79 -28.79 8.57
CA HIS A 47 -15.61 -30.08 7.93
C HIS A 47 -16.45 -30.14 6.65
N LEU A 48 -15.89 -29.68 5.53
CA LEU A 48 -16.52 -29.70 4.22
C LEU A 48 -15.85 -30.77 3.32
N GLU A 49 -15.77 -30.53 2.01
CA GLU A 49 -14.94 -31.38 1.14
C GLU A 49 -13.45 -31.26 1.50
N TYR A 50 -13.07 -30.13 2.11
CA TYR A 50 -11.74 -29.84 2.68
C TYR A 50 -11.92 -29.34 4.12
N GLU A 51 -10.86 -29.44 4.91
CA GLU A 51 -10.82 -28.95 6.28
C GLU A 51 -10.46 -27.47 6.27
N ILE A 52 -11.40 -26.61 6.65
CA ILE A 52 -11.21 -25.16 6.72
C ILE A 52 -11.15 -24.71 8.18
N VAL A 53 -10.23 -23.83 8.49
CA VAL A 53 -10.14 -23.17 9.79
C VAL A 53 -10.37 -21.66 9.60
N SER A 54 -11.24 -21.09 10.45
CA SER A 54 -11.37 -19.64 10.52
C SER A 54 -10.86 -19.09 11.85
N PHE A 55 -10.23 -17.94 11.76
CA PHE A 55 -9.85 -17.10 12.89
C PHE A 55 -10.61 -15.78 12.81
N THR A 56 -11.30 -15.41 13.87
CA THR A 56 -12.00 -14.13 13.99
C THR A 56 -11.65 -13.51 15.32
N ILE A 57 -11.40 -12.20 15.37
CA ILE A 57 -11.24 -11.47 16.64
C ILE A 57 -12.32 -10.42 16.72
N ASP A 58 -13.20 -10.58 17.68
CA ASP A 58 -14.28 -9.64 17.98
C ASP A 58 -13.96 -8.82 19.22
N SER A 59 -14.33 -7.54 19.20
CA SER A 59 -14.21 -6.64 20.33
C SER A 59 -15.56 -5.98 20.62
N PRO A 60 -15.97 -5.83 21.88
CA PRO A 60 -17.19 -5.10 22.25
C PRO A 60 -17.18 -3.62 21.83
N LYS A 61 -16.01 -3.09 21.45
CA LYS A 61 -15.82 -1.68 21.05
C LYS A 61 -15.86 -1.47 19.54
N ALA A 62 -15.95 -2.52 18.73
CA ALA A 62 -15.94 -2.45 17.26
C ALA A 62 -17.20 -3.15 16.71
N GLU A 63 -17.82 -2.58 15.68
CA GLU A 63 -18.95 -3.22 14.97
C GLU A 63 -18.48 -4.33 14.04
N ASP A 64 -17.27 -4.19 13.46
CA ASP A 64 -16.65 -5.17 12.60
C ASP A 64 -15.55 -5.96 13.33
N PRO A 65 -15.25 -7.21 12.93
CA PRO A 65 -14.16 -7.99 13.48
C PRO A 65 -12.81 -7.28 13.31
N LEU A 66 -12.01 -7.26 14.38
CA LEU A 66 -10.65 -6.69 14.35
C LEU A 66 -9.66 -7.53 13.54
N PHE A 67 -9.97 -8.81 13.36
CA PHE A 67 -9.18 -9.76 12.60
C PHE A 67 -10.11 -10.81 12.03
N PHE A 68 -9.93 -11.17 10.76
CA PHE A 68 -10.69 -12.21 10.12
C PHE A 68 -9.81 -12.93 9.09
N LEU A 69 -9.73 -14.26 9.21
CA LEU A 69 -8.93 -15.10 8.33
C LEU A 69 -9.57 -16.48 8.21
N HIS A 70 -9.66 -17.02 6.99
CA HIS A 70 -9.96 -18.42 6.74
C HIS A 70 -8.83 -19.05 5.93
N PHE A 71 -8.55 -20.33 6.16
CA PHE A 71 -7.58 -21.07 5.36
C PHE A 71 -7.91 -22.56 5.33
N GLU A 72 -7.49 -23.23 4.25
CA GLU A 72 -7.55 -24.68 4.16
C GLU A 72 -6.40 -25.30 4.97
N LEU A 73 -6.73 -26.22 5.87
CA LEU A 73 -5.76 -26.86 6.76
C LEU A 73 -5.02 -28.01 6.04
N GLN A 74 -4.07 -27.68 5.16
CA GLN A 74 -3.22 -28.64 4.44
C GLN A 74 -1.83 -28.76 5.05
N ASP A 75 -1.28 -27.68 5.61
CA ASP A 75 0.06 -27.61 6.18
C ASP A 75 0.03 -27.08 7.63
N LEU A 76 0.58 -27.89 8.54
CA LEU A 76 0.65 -27.54 9.96
C LEU A 76 1.57 -26.38 10.28
N GLU A 77 2.68 -26.22 9.55
CA GLU A 77 3.60 -25.11 9.80
C GLU A 77 2.98 -23.77 9.38
N HIS A 78 2.28 -23.77 8.24
CA HIS A 78 1.50 -22.62 7.80
C HIS A 78 0.39 -22.27 8.79
N ALA A 79 -0.43 -23.26 9.19
CA ALA A 79 -1.50 -23.05 10.17
C ALA A 79 -0.97 -22.51 11.51
N ARG A 80 0.19 -22.98 11.98
CA ARG A 80 0.84 -22.50 13.19
C ARG A 80 1.34 -21.06 13.05
N LYS A 81 1.82 -20.66 11.85
CA LYS A 81 2.22 -19.29 11.56
C LYS A 81 1.01 -18.37 11.68
N LEU A 82 -0.09 -18.69 10.99
CA LEU A 82 -1.33 -17.92 11.01
C LEU A 82 -1.94 -17.80 12.42
N PHE A 83 -1.90 -18.90 13.17
CA PHE A 83 -2.35 -18.87 14.57
C PHE A 83 -1.52 -17.92 15.45
N ARG A 84 -0.19 -17.86 15.27
CA ARG A 84 0.66 -16.92 16.00
C ARG A 84 0.35 -15.47 15.61
N GLU A 85 0.05 -15.22 14.33
CA GLU A 85 -0.37 -13.88 13.85
C GLU A 85 -1.71 -13.47 14.49
N MET A 86 -2.70 -14.37 14.53
CA MET A 86 -3.97 -14.15 15.24
C MET A 86 -3.75 -13.86 16.74
N ILE A 87 -2.97 -14.66 17.43
CA ILE A 87 -2.67 -14.44 18.87
C ILE A 87 -1.95 -13.10 19.10
N GLN A 88 -1.04 -12.71 18.23
CA GLN A 88 -0.41 -11.40 18.31
C GLN A 88 -1.42 -10.27 18.11
N SER A 89 -2.33 -10.42 17.15
CA SER A 89 -3.43 -9.47 16.93
C SER A 89 -4.39 -9.42 18.11
N LEU A 90 -4.72 -10.57 18.73
CA LEU A 90 -5.54 -10.62 19.92
C LEU A 90 -4.90 -9.89 21.13
N LYS A 91 -3.61 -10.10 21.35
CA LYS A 91 -2.86 -9.38 22.41
C LYS A 91 -2.83 -7.88 22.15
N ASN A 92 -2.75 -7.48 20.89
CA ASN A 92 -2.76 -6.09 20.47
C ASN A 92 -4.17 -5.47 20.47
N ALA A 93 -5.23 -6.29 20.43
CA ALA A 93 -6.63 -5.84 20.47
C ALA A 93 -7.03 -5.16 21.80
N GLY A 94 -6.26 -5.36 22.85
CA GLY A 94 -6.39 -4.65 24.13
C GLY A 94 -5.60 -3.37 24.21
N SER A 95 -4.57 -3.28 23.38
CA SER A 95 -3.89 -2.04 23.13
C SER A 95 -4.69 -1.32 22.03
N GLN A 96 -5.27 -0.16 22.32
CA GLN A 96 -5.62 0.77 21.26
C GLN A 96 -4.38 0.84 20.37
N VAL A 97 -4.55 0.79 19.04
CA VAL A 97 -3.41 0.93 18.12
C VAL A 97 -2.72 2.22 18.52
N ALA A 98 -1.55 2.12 19.15
CA ALA A 98 -0.87 3.28 19.71
C ALA A 98 -0.72 4.31 18.60
N THR A 99 -1.23 5.53 18.83
CA THR A 99 -1.08 6.64 17.87
C THR A 99 0.40 6.85 17.62
N LYS A 100 0.82 6.70 16.38
CA LYS A 100 2.22 6.80 15.97
C LYS A 100 2.59 8.24 15.72
N VAL A 101 3.54 8.76 16.48
CA VAL A 101 3.99 10.15 16.43
C VAL A 101 5.45 10.20 16.00
N LEU A 102 5.72 10.85 14.87
CA LEU A 102 7.06 11.03 14.33
C LEU A 102 7.61 12.40 14.65
N LEU A 103 8.77 12.47 15.29
CA LEU A 103 9.51 13.71 15.47
C LEU A 103 10.59 13.84 14.40
N SER A 104 10.74 15.02 13.80
CA SER A 104 11.81 15.26 12.82
C SER A 104 12.56 16.55 13.12
N CYS A 105 13.89 16.50 12.94
CA CYS A 105 14.79 17.66 12.96
C CYS A 105 15.87 17.52 11.87
N SER A 106 16.76 18.50 11.76
CA SER A 106 17.81 18.50 10.72
C SER A 106 18.72 17.28 10.72
N SER A 107 18.97 16.66 11.89
CA SER A 107 19.90 15.52 12.02
C SER A 107 19.31 14.28 12.72
N GLY A 108 18.07 14.35 13.21
CA GLY A 108 17.42 13.27 13.94
C GLY A 108 17.89 13.09 15.40
N PHE A 109 19.09 13.53 15.78
CA PHE A 109 19.70 13.24 17.07
C PHE A 109 18.94 13.85 18.26
N THR A 110 18.63 15.14 18.20
CA THR A 110 17.93 15.85 19.30
C THR A 110 16.50 15.37 19.49
N THR A 111 15.84 15.03 18.40
CA THR A 111 14.47 14.49 18.40
C THR A 111 14.42 13.06 18.91
N SER A 112 15.45 12.23 18.70
CA SER A 112 15.51 10.87 19.26
C SER A 112 15.51 10.90 20.78
N PHE A 113 16.32 11.78 21.39
CA PHE A 113 16.33 11.94 22.83
C PHE A 113 14.96 12.43 23.37
N PHE A 114 14.29 13.30 22.64
CA PHE A 114 12.97 13.79 23.05
C PHE A 114 11.91 12.69 22.91
N ALA A 115 11.94 11.90 21.84
CA ALA A 115 11.05 10.76 21.62
C ALA A 115 11.17 9.71 22.72
N ASP A 116 12.38 9.38 23.18
CA ASP A 116 12.60 8.45 24.28
C ASP A 116 11.94 8.93 25.58
N ARG A 117 12.03 10.23 25.89
CA ARG A 117 11.36 10.82 27.06
C ARG A 117 9.84 10.82 26.95
N LEU A 118 9.31 11.05 25.73
CA LEU A 118 7.87 11.02 25.43
C LEU A 118 7.33 9.60 25.57
N ASN A 119 8.04 8.59 25.07
CA ASN A 119 7.67 7.18 25.25
C ASN A 119 7.62 6.79 26.74
N THR A 120 8.64 7.16 27.50
CA THR A 120 8.65 6.89 28.96
C THR A 120 7.47 7.56 29.67
N ALA A 121 7.12 8.78 29.29
CA ALA A 121 5.98 9.48 29.87
C ALA A 121 4.65 8.89 29.43
N ALA A 122 4.49 8.52 28.16
CA ALA A 122 3.30 7.85 27.65
C ALA A 122 3.03 6.54 28.39
N GLU A 123 4.05 5.70 28.55
CA GLU A 123 3.96 4.46 29.35
C GLU A 123 3.55 4.74 30.81
N THR A 124 4.15 5.75 31.44
CA THR A 124 3.85 6.12 32.85
C THR A 124 2.42 6.63 33.03
N LEU A 125 1.90 7.35 32.04
CA LEU A 125 0.56 7.94 32.04
C LEU A 125 -0.52 7.00 31.46
N GLY A 126 -0.14 5.82 30.97
CA GLY A 126 -1.05 4.87 30.34
C GLY A 126 -1.65 5.42 29.04
N LEU A 127 -0.91 6.24 28.30
CA LEU A 127 -1.33 6.80 27.03
C LEU A 127 -0.86 5.90 25.88
N ASP A 128 -1.74 5.61 24.96
CA ASP A 128 -1.46 4.78 23.79
C ASP A 128 -0.77 5.58 22.66
N TYR A 129 0.42 6.08 22.95
CA TYR A 129 1.29 6.78 22.00
C TYR A 129 2.60 6.05 21.79
N SER A 130 3.08 6.04 20.55
CA SER A 130 4.41 5.55 20.17
C SER A 130 5.18 6.65 19.46
N PHE A 131 6.25 7.13 20.06
CA PHE A 131 7.07 8.21 19.52
C PHE A 131 8.33 7.65 18.86
N SER A 132 8.59 8.12 17.64
CA SER A 132 9.82 7.82 16.89
C SER A 132 10.46 9.11 16.40
N ALA A 133 11.70 9.05 15.95
CA ALA A 133 12.41 10.23 15.47
C ALA A 133 13.27 9.93 14.26
N VAL A 134 13.30 10.85 13.29
CA VAL A 134 14.11 10.74 12.07
C VAL A 134 14.78 12.07 11.72
N SER A 135 15.77 11.98 10.84
CA SER A 135 16.32 13.16 10.17
C SER A 135 15.30 13.74 9.19
N TYR A 136 15.47 15.00 8.81
CA TYR A 136 14.65 15.62 7.78
C TYR A 136 14.70 14.86 6.43
N THR A 137 15.84 14.32 6.06
CA THR A 137 16.01 13.58 4.80
C THR A 137 15.13 12.33 4.71
N ASP A 138 14.81 11.74 5.85
CA ASP A 138 14.02 10.52 5.94
C ASP A 138 12.55 10.78 6.31
N LEU A 139 12.19 12.07 6.53
CA LEU A 139 10.87 12.49 7.03
C LEU A 139 9.72 11.92 6.20
N PHE A 140 9.74 12.14 4.89
CA PHE A 140 8.60 11.78 4.03
C PHE A 140 8.47 10.28 3.84
N GLU A 141 9.57 9.54 3.85
CA GLU A 141 9.57 8.08 3.83
C GLU A 141 8.99 7.53 5.15
N ALA A 142 9.48 8.00 6.28
CA ALA A 142 9.04 7.55 7.60
C ALA A 142 7.61 7.99 7.96
N ALA A 143 7.13 9.09 7.39
CA ALA A 143 5.80 9.65 7.67
C ALA A 143 4.64 8.80 7.16
N VAL A 144 4.86 7.90 6.21
CA VAL A 144 3.79 7.11 5.56
C VAL A 144 2.95 6.34 6.59
N ASP A 145 3.60 5.71 7.57
CA ASP A 145 2.94 4.88 8.60
C ASP A 145 2.69 5.64 9.92
N GLN A 146 2.73 6.97 9.92
CA GLN A 146 2.56 7.78 11.12
C GLN A 146 1.21 8.51 11.10
N ASP A 147 0.66 8.78 12.27
CA ASP A 147 -0.60 9.52 12.44
C ASP A 147 -0.35 11.02 12.64
N VAL A 148 0.70 11.33 13.40
CA VAL A 148 1.09 12.71 13.74
C VAL A 148 2.57 12.92 13.44
N ILE A 149 2.91 14.08 12.87
CA ILE A 149 4.27 14.49 12.54
C ILE A 149 4.59 15.79 13.25
N LEU A 150 5.66 15.79 14.01
CA LEU A 150 6.13 16.91 14.81
C LEU A 150 7.44 17.44 14.24
N LEU A 151 7.42 18.63 13.68
CA LEU A 151 8.60 19.30 13.13
C LEU A 151 9.31 20.12 14.20
N ALA A 152 10.58 19.88 14.39
CA ALA A 152 11.39 20.71 15.29
C ALA A 152 11.48 22.18 14.79
N PRO A 153 11.66 23.17 15.67
CA PRO A 153 11.62 24.59 15.29
C PRO A 153 12.59 24.95 14.16
N GLN A 154 13.77 24.31 14.10
CA GLN A 154 14.78 24.61 13.09
C GLN A 154 14.40 24.20 11.66
N ILE A 155 13.42 23.30 11.51
CA ILE A 155 12.85 22.90 10.21
C ILE A 155 11.39 23.34 10.04
N GLY A 156 10.92 24.26 10.87
CA GLY A 156 9.55 24.80 10.83
C GLY A 156 9.18 25.46 9.50
N TYR A 157 10.16 25.90 8.70
CA TYR A 157 9.93 26.44 7.35
C TYR A 157 9.33 25.39 6.39
N LEU A 158 9.43 24.10 6.71
CA LEU A 158 8.87 22.99 5.92
C LEU A 158 7.41 22.72 6.24
N LEU A 159 6.83 23.31 7.30
CA LEU A 159 5.50 22.98 7.78
C LEU A 159 4.45 23.03 6.67
N LYS A 160 4.39 24.11 5.91
CA LYS A 160 3.41 24.25 4.81
C LYS A 160 3.60 23.18 3.74
N LYS A 161 4.85 22.96 3.33
CA LYS A 161 5.20 21.97 2.30
C LYS A 161 4.88 20.53 2.76
N ALA A 162 5.16 20.22 4.02
CA ALA A 162 4.80 18.92 4.61
C ALA A 162 3.27 18.72 4.66
N GLN A 163 2.51 19.76 5.04
CA GLN A 163 1.03 19.73 5.05
C GLN A 163 0.43 19.59 3.65
N GLU A 164 1.08 20.11 2.61
CA GLU A 164 0.65 19.96 1.21
C GLU A 164 0.91 18.53 0.69
N ILE A 165 1.97 17.88 1.15
CA ILE A 165 2.37 16.52 0.73
C ILE A 165 1.61 15.45 1.50
N LEU A 166 1.54 15.57 2.82
CA LEU A 166 0.99 14.59 3.77
C LEU A 166 -0.39 15.03 4.26
N LYS A 167 -1.34 15.22 3.35
CA LYS A 167 -2.67 15.81 3.63
C LYS A 167 -3.54 15.01 4.60
N ASP A 168 -3.31 13.71 4.70
CA ASP A 168 -4.00 12.77 5.59
C ASP A 168 -3.44 12.74 7.02
N LYS A 169 -2.27 13.37 7.24
CA LYS A 169 -1.56 13.37 8.53
C LYS A 169 -1.79 14.67 9.32
N ILE A 170 -1.70 14.58 10.64
CA ILE A 170 -1.61 15.76 11.50
C ILE A 170 -0.16 16.22 11.51
N ILE A 171 0.12 17.44 11.08
CA ILE A 171 1.48 17.98 11.02
C ILE A 171 1.57 19.27 11.81
N LEU A 172 2.41 19.29 12.83
CA LEU A 172 2.59 20.38 13.76
C LEU A 172 4.06 20.79 13.87
N GLN A 173 4.29 22.07 14.09
CA GLN A 173 5.58 22.56 14.52
C GLN A 173 5.66 22.54 16.05
N ILE A 174 6.69 21.93 16.62
CA ILE A 174 6.93 21.97 18.06
C ILE A 174 7.25 23.42 18.46
N PRO A 175 6.55 24.00 19.44
CA PRO A 175 6.88 25.34 19.95
C PRO A 175 8.32 25.40 20.45
N THR A 176 9.00 26.53 20.20
CA THR A 176 10.44 26.67 20.49
C THR A 176 10.75 26.48 21.98
N ASP A 177 9.89 26.98 22.86
CA ASP A 177 10.02 26.83 24.31
C ASP A 177 9.85 25.37 24.78
N VAL A 178 8.91 24.65 24.15
CA VAL A 178 8.66 23.21 24.40
C VAL A 178 9.85 22.36 23.97
N PHE A 179 10.37 22.65 22.76
CA PHE A 179 11.52 21.93 22.22
C PHE A 179 12.80 22.20 23.01
N ALA A 180 13.07 23.45 23.36
CA ALA A 180 14.27 23.87 24.08
C ALA A 180 14.34 23.30 25.52
N THR A 181 13.18 23.09 26.15
CA THR A 181 13.09 22.57 27.52
C THR A 181 12.73 21.09 27.60
N TYR A 182 12.51 20.43 26.46
CA TYR A 182 11.98 19.07 26.38
C TYR A 182 10.71 18.88 27.22
N ASN A 183 9.76 19.83 27.12
CA ASN A 183 8.55 19.84 27.91
C ASN A 183 7.56 18.78 27.41
N VAL A 184 7.68 17.57 27.99
CA VAL A 184 6.88 16.39 27.63
C VAL A 184 5.39 16.66 27.80
N ASN A 185 4.95 17.18 28.94
CA ASN A 185 3.53 17.37 29.23
C ASN A 185 2.85 18.29 28.23
N LYS A 186 3.48 19.42 27.90
CA LYS A 186 2.93 20.39 26.94
C LYS A 186 2.88 19.85 25.53
N LEU A 187 3.82 18.96 25.15
CA LEU A 187 3.81 18.33 23.85
C LEU A 187 2.73 17.24 23.76
N LEU A 188 2.50 16.46 24.79
CA LEU A 188 1.43 15.47 24.87
C LEU A 188 0.04 16.14 24.80
N GLU A 189 -0.16 17.26 25.51
CA GLU A 189 -1.38 18.05 25.42
C GLU A 189 -1.64 18.54 23.98
N LEU A 190 -0.60 19.08 23.32
CA LEU A 190 -0.70 19.58 21.94
C LEU A 190 -1.11 18.48 20.97
N VAL A 191 -0.51 17.30 21.08
CA VAL A 191 -0.85 16.14 20.23
C VAL A 191 -2.28 15.68 20.51
N GLY A 192 -2.69 15.56 21.75
CA GLY A 192 -4.04 15.14 22.14
C GLY A 192 -5.14 16.10 21.65
N GLU A 193 -4.91 17.42 21.75
CA GLU A 193 -5.86 18.43 21.24
C GLU A 193 -6.07 18.33 19.73
N GLU A 194 -5.01 18.11 18.96
CA GLU A 194 -5.11 18.01 17.49
C GLU A 194 -5.73 16.70 17.02
N LEU A 195 -5.47 15.59 17.72
CA LEU A 195 -6.15 14.31 17.47
C LEU A 195 -7.66 14.43 17.69
N ALA A 196 -8.08 15.05 18.80
CA ALA A 196 -9.50 15.27 19.10
C ALA A 196 -10.20 16.19 18.08
N LYS A 197 -9.48 17.11 17.42
CA LYS A 197 -10.00 17.93 16.32
C LYS A 197 -10.19 17.12 15.05
N LYS A 198 -9.27 16.22 14.72
CA LYS A 198 -9.31 15.38 13.52
C LYS A 198 -10.47 14.39 13.58
N GLU A 199 -10.68 13.69 14.69
CA GLU A 199 -11.82 12.79 14.90
C GLU A 199 -13.18 13.42 14.62
N LYS A 200 -13.33 14.72 14.92
CA LYS A 200 -14.56 15.50 14.63
C LYS A 200 -14.73 15.88 13.15
N ALA A 201 -13.67 15.82 12.36
CA ALA A 201 -13.65 16.25 10.95
C ALA A 201 -13.80 15.08 9.94
N GLU A 202 -13.60 13.84 10.34
CA GLU A 202 -13.56 12.67 9.45
C GLU A 202 -14.92 12.11 9.01
N THR A 203 -16.03 12.82 9.20
CA THR A 203 -17.36 12.44 8.68
C THR A 203 -17.63 12.85 7.23
N VAL A 204 -16.61 13.16 6.44
CA VAL A 204 -16.79 13.48 5.01
C VAL A 204 -16.22 12.33 4.16
N THR A 205 -17.12 11.53 3.60
CA THR A 205 -16.83 10.48 2.62
C THR A 205 -16.21 11.06 1.35
N GLU A 206 -15.06 10.52 0.92
CA GLU A 206 -14.55 10.74 -0.44
C GLU A 206 -15.54 10.11 -1.43
N ASP A 207 -16.14 10.94 -2.27
CA ASP A 207 -17.01 10.56 -3.39
C ASP A 207 -16.12 9.99 -4.52
N THR A 208 -15.76 8.72 -4.41
CA THR A 208 -15.11 7.98 -5.50
C THR A 208 -16.19 7.22 -6.24
N HIS A 209 -16.60 7.68 -7.41
CA HIS A 209 -17.39 6.88 -8.32
C HIS A 209 -16.57 5.65 -8.73
N ASP A 210 -17.00 4.49 -8.26
CA ASP A 210 -16.45 3.23 -8.73
C ASP A 210 -16.87 2.97 -10.17
N PRO A 211 -15.97 2.47 -11.03
CA PRO A 211 -16.34 2.14 -12.40
C PRO A 211 -17.42 1.05 -12.42
N GLU A 212 -18.42 1.22 -13.28
CA GLU A 212 -19.43 0.21 -13.54
C GLU A 212 -18.86 -0.86 -14.47
N TRP A 213 -18.72 -2.09 -13.99
CA TRP A 213 -18.30 -3.25 -14.78
C TRP A 213 -19.47 -4.23 -14.93
N ASP A 214 -19.70 -4.75 -16.12
CA ASP A 214 -20.73 -5.76 -16.37
C ASP A 214 -20.35 -7.18 -15.90
N SER A 215 -19.20 -7.30 -15.25
CA SER A 215 -18.67 -8.55 -14.72
C SER A 215 -18.11 -8.34 -13.31
N SER A 216 -18.39 -9.29 -12.42
CA SER A 216 -17.77 -9.32 -11.08
C SER A 216 -16.28 -9.53 -11.20
N ILE A 217 -15.48 -8.56 -10.80
CA ILE A 217 -14.02 -8.62 -10.82
C ILE A 217 -13.41 -8.23 -9.48
N MET A 218 -12.22 -8.70 -9.20
CA MET A 218 -11.44 -8.34 -8.02
C MET A 218 -10.04 -7.89 -8.44
N ILE A 219 -9.60 -6.76 -7.90
CA ILE A 219 -8.24 -6.24 -8.12
C ILE A 219 -7.50 -6.23 -6.80
N LEU A 220 -6.30 -6.81 -6.79
CA LEU A 220 -5.35 -6.77 -5.69
C LEU A 220 -4.16 -5.91 -6.09
N ALA A 221 -3.81 -4.90 -5.29
CA ALA A 221 -2.65 -4.05 -5.53
C ALA A 221 -1.63 -4.20 -4.40
N ILE A 222 -0.44 -4.67 -4.73
CA ILE A 222 0.67 -4.82 -3.80
C ILE A 222 1.49 -3.52 -3.83
N VAL A 223 1.57 -2.84 -2.70
CA VAL A 223 2.39 -1.64 -2.53
C VAL A 223 3.46 -1.91 -1.49
N LYS A 224 4.69 -1.50 -1.75
CA LYS A 224 5.76 -1.54 -0.75
C LYS A 224 5.87 -0.17 -0.10
N SER A 225 5.70 -0.12 1.21
CA SER A 225 5.79 1.11 1.99
C SER A 225 6.55 0.84 3.30
N ASN A 226 7.54 1.67 3.63
CA ASN A 226 8.35 1.57 4.85
C ASN A 226 8.90 0.16 5.16
N GLY A 227 9.37 -0.54 4.14
CA GLY A 227 9.87 -1.91 4.30
C GLY A 227 8.79 -2.96 4.51
N ARG A 228 7.50 -2.57 4.59
CA ARG A 228 6.34 -3.46 4.65
C ARG A 228 5.69 -3.61 3.29
N PHE A 229 4.89 -4.65 3.16
CA PHE A 229 4.04 -4.89 2.00
C PHE A 229 2.58 -4.65 2.40
N VAL A 230 1.90 -3.84 1.61
CA VAL A 230 0.48 -3.52 1.80
C VAL A 230 -0.27 -4.05 0.59
N ILE A 231 -1.19 -4.97 0.82
CA ILE A 231 -2.05 -5.52 -0.22
C ILE A 231 -3.39 -4.82 -0.09
N HIS A 232 -3.68 -3.93 -1.01
CA HIS A 232 -5.01 -3.34 -1.14
C HIS A 232 -5.85 -4.25 -2.03
N TYR A 233 -7.10 -4.47 -1.68
CA TYR A 233 -8.04 -5.15 -2.57
C TYR A 233 -9.32 -4.34 -2.76
N ARG A 234 -9.88 -4.45 -3.95
CA ARG A 234 -11.12 -3.77 -4.34
C ARG A 234 -11.88 -4.65 -5.31
N GLY A 235 -13.12 -4.96 -5.00
CA GLY A 235 -14.04 -5.63 -5.89
C GLY A 235 -14.94 -4.65 -6.62
N ALA A 236 -15.39 -5.02 -7.80
CA ALA A 236 -16.40 -4.30 -8.55
C ALA A 236 -17.44 -5.31 -9.10
N ASP A 237 -18.73 -5.01 -8.92
CA ASP A 237 -19.87 -5.79 -9.39
C ASP A 237 -21.06 -4.86 -9.51
N ASN A 238 -21.76 -4.89 -10.65
CA ASN A 238 -22.95 -4.04 -10.88
C ASN A 238 -24.17 -4.49 -10.11
N GLU A 239 -24.21 -5.72 -9.63
CA GLU A 239 -25.38 -6.28 -8.94
C GLU A 239 -25.29 -6.16 -7.41
N GLU A 240 -24.09 -6.27 -6.85
CA GLU A 240 -23.86 -6.24 -5.40
C GLU A 240 -22.60 -5.44 -5.04
N PRO A 241 -22.65 -4.59 -4.02
CA PRO A 241 -21.45 -3.94 -3.51
C PRO A 241 -20.41 -4.99 -3.09
N MET A 242 -19.16 -4.81 -3.53
CA MET A 242 -18.04 -5.59 -3.07
C MET A 242 -17.17 -4.76 -2.15
N ASP A 243 -16.58 -5.42 -1.15
CA ASP A 243 -15.70 -4.77 -0.20
C ASP A 243 -14.39 -4.30 -0.82
N ARG A 244 -13.84 -3.32 -0.18
CA ARG A 244 -12.46 -2.90 -0.31
C ARG A 244 -11.76 -3.08 1.03
N GLY A 245 -10.47 -3.40 1.02
CA GLY A 245 -9.73 -3.56 2.25
C GLY A 245 -8.23 -3.54 2.05
N VAL A 246 -7.53 -3.66 3.16
CA VAL A 246 -6.08 -3.56 3.22
C VAL A 246 -5.51 -4.64 4.12
N VAL A 247 -4.48 -5.31 3.66
CA VAL A 247 -3.72 -6.30 4.44
C VAL A 247 -2.26 -5.86 4.51
N VAL A 248 -1.70 -5.72 5.71
CA VAL A 248 -0.31 -5.30 5.93
C VAL A 248 0.53 -6.48 6.34
N LYS A 249 1.68 -6.66 5.68
CA LYS A 249 2.63 -7.76 5.91
C LYS A 249 4.06 -7.24 6.06
N ASP A 250 4.83 -7.76 7.01
CA ASP A 250 6.26 -7.44 7.16
C ASP A 250 7.11 -8.13 6.08
N LYS A 251 6.65 -9.29 5.60
CA LYS A 251 7.23 -10.03 4.47
C LYS A 251 6.10 -10.41 3.53
N PHE A 252 6.43 -10.51 2.27
CA PHE A 252 5.49 -10.86 1.21
C PHE A 252 5.96 -12.11 0.49
N ASP A 253 5.08 -13.07 0.38
CA ASP A 253 5.25 -14.25 -0.46
C ASP A 253 3.92 -14.63 -1.16
N LYS A 254 3.95 -15.66 -2.00
CA LYS A 254 2.78 -16.11 -2.75
C LYS A 254 1.60 -16.53 -1.85
N HIS A 255 1.88 -17.13 -0.71
CA HIS A 255 0.83 -17.63 0.20
C HIS A 255 0.01 -16.49 0.80
N ASP A 256 0.59 -15.29 0.97
CA ASP A 256 -0.17 -14.13 1.44
C ASP A 256 -1.29 -13.75 0.47
N LEU A 257 -1.08 -13.93 -0.85
CA LEU A 257 -2.12 -13.76 -1.87
C LEU A 257 -3.09 -14.93 -1.89
N GLU A 258 -2.62 -16.15 -1.72
CA GLU A 258 -3.46 -17.34 -1.67
C GLU A 258 -4.46 -17.25 -0.51
N ASP A 259 -3.99 -16.95 0.70
CA ASP A 259 -4.83 -16.79 1.88
C ASP A 259 -5.92 -15.73 1.67
N LEU A 260 -5.55 -14.59 1.10
CA LEU A 260 -6.51 -13.52 0.82
C LEU A 260 -7.52 -13.92 -0.26
N LEU A 261 -7.06 -14.56 -1.35
CA LEU A 261 -7.93 -15.01 -2.44
C LEU A 261 -8.89 -16.10 -1.99
N ASP A 262 -8.46 -17.04 -1.15
CA ASP A 262 -9.30 -18.08 -0.59
C ASP A 262 -10.49 -17.46 0.18
N VAL A 263 -10.23 -16.43 0.98
CA VAL A 263 -11.28 -15.65 1.68
C VAL A 263 -12.21 -14.93 0.69
N LEU A 264 -11.63 -14.20 -0.26
CA LEU A 264 -12.41 -13.40 -1.20
C LEU A 264 -13.32 -14.27 -2.09
N PHE A 265 -12.86 -15.45 -2.53
CA PHE A 265 -13.70 -16.36 -3.33
C PHE A 265 -14.82 -17.02 -2.53
N ILE A 266 -14.63 -17.26 -1.22
CA ILE A 266 -15.70 -17.73 -0.35
C ILE A 266 -16.75 -16.62 -0.17
N ARG A 267 -16.31 -15.38 0.10
CA ARG A 267 -17.19 -14.24 0.33
C ARG A 267 -17.89 -13.77 -0.95
N TYR A 268 -17.18 -13.80 -2.07
CA TYR A 268 -17.66 -13.34 -3.38
C TYR A 268 -17.53 -14.45 -4.44
N PRO A 269 -18.39 -15.50 -4.39
CA PRO A 269 -18.26 -16.65 -5.28
C PRO A 269 -18.52 -16.32 -6.76
N ARG A 270 -19.09 -15.14 -7.04
CA ARG A 270 -19.38 -14.65 -8.40
C ARG A 270 -18.18 -14.00 -9.09
N ILE A 271 -17.06 -13.76 -8.41
CA ILE A 271 -15.85 -13.22 -9.03
C ILE A 271 -15.49 -14.05 -10.26
N LYS A 272 -15.48 -13.40 -11.44
CA LYS A 272 -15.17 -14.04 -12.72
C LYS A 272 -13.69 -13.97 -13.09
N GLY A 273 -12.96 -13.00 -12.53
CA GLY A 273 -11.53 -12.84 -12.78
C GLY A 273 -10.86 -11.97 -11.73
N VAL A 274 -9.54 -12.08 -11.64
CA VAL A 274 -8.72 -11.34 -10.67
C VAL A 274 -7.56 -10.64 -11.38
N GLY A 275 -7.39 -9.34 -11.10
CA GLY A 275 -6.21 -8.59 -11.47
C GLY A 275 -5.26 -8.43 -10.28
N ILE A 276 -3.99 -8.71 -10.49
CA ILE A 276 -2.93 -8.49 -9.49
C ILE A 276 -1.99 -7.43 -10.02
N VAL A 277 -1.89 -6.31 -9.29
CA VAL A 277 -0.96 -5.23 -9.57
C VAL A 277 0.20 -5.27 -8.59
N THR A 278 1.41 -5.16 -9.09
CA THR A 278 2.60 -5.31 -8.27
C THR A 278 3.76 -4.44 -8.76
N PRO A 279 4.62 -3.93 -7.87
CA PRO A 279 5.92 -3.43 -8.25
C PRO A 279 6.79 -4.54 -8.83
N GLY A 280 7.77 -4.17 -9.63
CA GLY A 280 8.71 -5.09 -10.25
C GLY A 280 8.34 -5.51 -11.66
N ILE A 281 9.13 -6.41 -12.22
CA ILE A 281 9.00 -6.83 -13.62
C ILE A 281 7.97 -7.95 -13.72
N VAL A 282 6.97 -7.71 -14.55
CA VAL A 282 5.92 -8.67 -14.90
C VAL A 282 6.11 -9.08 -16.35
N HIS A 283 6.31 -10.36 -16.61
CA HIS A 283 6.46 -10.89 -17.97
C HIS A 283 5.75 -12.23 -18.12
N ASP A 284 4.83 -12.31 -19.06
CA ASP A 284 4.09 -13.53 -19.42
C ASP A 284 3.48 -14.24 -18.19
N GLY A 285 2.84 -13.49 -17.31
CA GLY A 285 2.24 -14.00 -16.07
C GLY A 285 3.20 -14.32 -14.92
N HIS A 286 4.50 -14.09 -15.14
CA HIS A 286 5.54 -14.31 -14.13
C HIS A 286 5.96 -13.00 -13.45
N LEU A 287 6.20 -13.07 -12.14
CA LEU A 287 6.66 -11.97 -11.32
C LEU A 287 8.14 -12.09 -10.97
N THR A 288 8.88 -11.00 -11.19
CA THR A 288 10.21 -10.79 -10.59
C THR A 288 10.18 -9.54 -9.71
N PHE A 289 10.11 -9.74 -8.41
CA PHE A 289 10.09 -8.68 -7.39
C PHE A 289 11.25 -8.89 -6.42
N ARG A 290 12.43 -8.41 -6.82
CA ARG A 290 13.72 -8.72 -6.13
C ARG A 290 13.74 -8.24 -4.68
N SER A 291 13.11 -7.11 -4.35
CA SER A 291 13.09 -6.61 -2.97
C SER A 291 12.18 -7.44 -2.04
N ALA A 292 11.31 -8.30 -2.60
CA ALA A 292 10.56 -9.33 -1.88
C ALA A 292 11.23 -10.72 -1.96
N GLY A 293 12.38 -10.84 -2.65
CA GLY A 293 13.05 -12.12 -2.86
C GLY A 293 12.41 -13.02 -3.94
N ILE A 294 11.45 -12.49 -4.69
CA ILE A 294 10.72 -13.22 -5.73
C ILE A 294 11.45 -13.09 -7.06
N VAL A 295 11.70 -14.23 -7.72
CA VAL A 295 12.35 -14.26 -9.03
C VAL A 295 11.63 -15.25 -9.95
N ASN A 296 11.08 -14.76 -11.05
CA ASN A 296 10.42 -15.53 -12.10
C ASN A 296 9.34 -16.52 -11.59
N LEU A 297 8.48 -16.04 -10.69
CA LEU A 297 7.38 -16.83 -10.13
C LEU A 297 6.17 -16.78 -11.09
N ASP A 298 5.70 -17.94 -11.53
CA ASP A 298 4.49 -18.09 -12.37
C ASP A 298 3.22 -17.91 -11.51
N LEU A 299 2.82 -16.67 -11.25
CA LEU A 299 1.62 -16.38 -10.47
C LEU A 299 0.33 -16.66 -11.26
N VAL A 300 0.29 -16.24 -12.52
CA VAL A 300 -0.94 -16.37 -13.35
C VAL A 300 -1.25 -17.84 -13.62
N GLY A 301 -0.25 -18.63 -14.02
CA GLY A 301 -0.44 -20.04 -14.30
C GLY A 301 -0.84 -20.84 -13.06
N GLU A 302 -0.15 -20.61 -11.93
CA GLU A 302 -0.45 -21.31 -10.68
C GLU A 302 -1.85 -20.95 -10.14
N PHE A 303 -2.22 -19.65 -10.12
CA PHE A 303 -3.53 -19.23 -9.60
C PHE A 303 -4.68 -19.59 -10.54
N THR A 304 -4.51 -19.46 -11.86
CA THR A 304 -5.52 -19.92 -12.82
C THR A 304 -5.80 -21.40 -12.65
N LYS A 305 -4.76 -22.20 -12.43
CA LYS A 305 -4.90 -23.64 -12.18
C LYS A 305 -5.57 -23.95 -10.84
N LYS A 306 -5.20 -23.23 -9.77
CA LYS A 306 -5.76 -23.43 -8.42
C LYS A 306 -7.23 -23.03 -8.35
N TYR A 307 -7.57 -21.85 -8.86
CA TYR A 307 -8.89 -21.25 -8.67
C TYR A 307 -9.86 -21.44 -9.83
N HIS A 308 -9.39 -22.00 -10.96
CA HIS A 308 -10.17 -22.20 -12.17
C HIS A 308 -10.86 -20.90 -12.69
N ARG A 309 -10.16 -19.77 -12.59
CA ARG A 309 -10.58 -18.45 -13.02
C ARG A 309 -9.46 -17.72 -13.73
N PRO A 310 -9.77 -16.79 -14.66
CA PRO A 310 -8.76 -15.96 -15.29
C PRO A 310 -8.06 -15.04 -14.28
N PHE A 311 -6.75 -14.93 -14.42
CA PHE A 311 -5.91 -13.99 -13.70
C PHE A 311 -5.11 -13.14 -14.68
N ILE A 312 -4.92 -11.86 -14.33
CA ILE A 312 -3.89 -11.03 -14.96
C ILE A 312 -2.89 -10.59 -13.90
N LEU A 313 -1.67 -10.34 -14.34
CA LEU A 313 -0.62 -9.74 -13.55
C LEU A 313 -0.10 -8.52 -14.29
N CYS A 314 -0.07 -7.35 -13.65
CA CYS A 314 0.40 -6.10 -14.26
C CYS A 314 1.33 -5.33 -13.33
N ASN A 315 2.27 -4.61 -13.97
CA ASN A 315 3.12 -3.66 -13.26
C ASN A 315 2.31 -2.43 -12.84
N ASP A 316 2.63 -1.85 -11.68
CA ASP A 316 1.92 -0.72 -11.06
C ASP A 316 1.92 0.55 -11.94
N ALA A 317 3.06 0.93 -12.52
CA ALA A 317 3.14 2.09 -13.40
C ALA A 317 2.37 1.88 -14.71
N ASN A 318 2.38 0.66 -15.26
CA ASN A 318 1.61 0.30 -16.46
C ASN A 318 0.10 0.33 -16.20
N ALA A 319 -0.35 -0.24 -15.07
CA ALA A 319 -1.76 -0.18 -14.68
C ALA A 319 -2.21 1.27 -14.48
N THR A 320 -1.38 2.11 -13.81
CA THR A 320 -1.66 3.53 -13.63
C THR A 320 -1.75 4.27 -14.96
N ALA A 321 -0.87 3.96 -15.93
CA ALA A 321 -0.91 4.59 -17.24
C ALA A 321 -2.19 4.24 -18.02
N VAL A 322 -2.63 2.98 -17.97
CA VAL A 322 -3.89 2.55 -18.58
C VAL A 322 -5.07 3.27 -17.95
N GLY A 323 -5.11 3.36 -16.62
CA GLY A 323 -6.20 4.03 -15.90
C GLY A 323 -6.24 5.53 -16.18
N TYR A 324 -5.10 6.21 -16.13
CA TYR A 324 -5.04 7.62 -16.48
C TYR A 324 -5.52 7.88 -17.91
N PHE A 325 -5.02 7.11 -18.87
CA PHE A 325 -5.41 7.24 -20.27
C PHE A 325 -6.92 7.03 -20.49
N ALA A 326 -7.52 6.05 -19.83
CA ALA A 326 -8.94 5.78 -19.92
C ALA A 326 -9.81 6.90 -19.31
N ASN A 327 -9.33 7.53 -18.23
CA ASN A 327 -10.05 8.60 -17.52
C ASN A 327 -9.84 10.01 -18.13
N HIS A 328 -8.83 10.21 -19.02
CA HIS A 328 -8.48 11.53 -19.55
C HIS A 328 -8.51 11.49 -21.09
N ARG A 329 -9.64 11.92 -21.69
CA ARG A 329 -9.88 11.85 -23.13
C ARG A 329 -8.88 12.62 -24.01
N ASP A 330 -8.37 13.74 -23.48
CA ASP A 330 -7.59 14.71 -24.24
C ASP A 330 -6.06 14.57 -24.02
N CYS A 331 -5.61 13.52 -23.31
CA CYS A 331 -4.18 13.41 -22.95
C CYS A 331 -3.24 13.06 -24.11
N GLY A 332 -3.75 12.71 -25.31
CA GLY A 332 -2.90 12.32 -26.45
C GLY A 332 -2.03 11.08 -26.15
N ASP A 333 -0.81 11.06 -26.68
CA ASP A 333 0.21 10.08 -26.32
C ASP A 333 0.73 10.39 -24.92
N LEU A 334 0.78 9.38 -24.06
CA LEU A 334 0.94 9.54 -22.62
C LEU A 334 2.22 8.88 -22.09
N LEU A 335 2.95 9.62 -21.27
CA LEU A 335 3.96 9.10 -20.37
C LEU A 335 3.50 9.31 -18.92
N VAL A 336 3.31 8.24 -18.17
CA VAL A 336 3.11 8.28 -16.72
C VAL A 336 4.45 8.07 -16.02
N TYR A 337 4.76 8.91 -15.06
CA TYR A 337 5.82 8.66 -14.10
C TYR A 337 5.19 8.42 -12.72
N TYR A 338 5.35 7.19 -12.20
CA TYR A 338 4.76 6.73 -10.96
C TYR A 338 5.83 6.57 -9.88
N HIS A 339 5.78 7.43 -8.86
CA HIS A 339 6.74 7.47 -7.76
C HIS A 339 6.01 7.62 -6.42
N PRO A 340 5.45 6.53 -5.88
CA PRO A 340 4.74 6.57 -4.61
C PRO A 340 5.66 7.02 -3.47
N LEU A 341 5.07 7.70 -2.50
CA LEU A 341 5.78 8.19 -1.31
C LEU A 341 6.43 7.01 -0.56
N GLY A 342 7.68 7.19 -0.14
CA GLY A 342 8.49 6.15 0.52
C GLY A 342 9.28 5.25 -0.43
N ASN A 343 9.10 5.36 -1.74
CA ASN A 343 9.96 4.73 -2.72
C ASN A 343 11.10 5.66 -3.16
N VAL A 344 12.26 5.09 -3.44
CA VAL A 344 13.43 5.83 -3.94
C VAL A 344 13.67 5.62 -5.43
N VAL A 345 12.89 4.77 -6.04
CA VAL A 345 12.89 4.52 -7.49
C VAL A 345 11.44 4.45 -7.94
N GLY A 346 11.09 5.30 -8.90
CA GLY A 346 9.78 5.25 -9.56
C GLY A 346 9.76 4.26 -10.71
N GLY A 347 8.59 4.08 -11.30
CA GLY A 347 8.35 3.37 -12.56
C GLY A 347 7.75 4.29 -13.60
N ALA A 348 7.70 3.87 -14.84
CA ALA A 348 7.01 4.60 -15.89
C ALA A 348 6.12 3.67 -16.72
N GLY A 349 4.97 4.19 -17.14
CA GLY A 349 4.08 3.53 -18.08
C GLY A 349 3.84 4.45 -19.27
N THR A 350 3.78 3.90 -20.48
CA THR A 350 3.65 4.70 -21.70
C THR A 350 2.50 4.16 -22.55
N VAL A 351 1.61 5.04 -22.98
CA VAL A 351 0.52 4.72 -23.91
C VAL A 351 0.70 5.55 -25.17
N ILE A 352 0.92 4.90 -26.31
CA ILE A 352 1.12 5.54 -27.60
C ILE A 352 0.03 5.02 -28.54
N ASP A 353 -0.64 5.95 -29.21
CA ASP A 353 -1.70 5.64 -30.18
C ASP A 353 -2.81 4.74 -29.57
N GLY A 354 -3.06 4.87 -28.25
CA GLY A 354 -4.03 4.10 -27.50
C GLY A 354 -3.56 2.70 -27.10
N ARG A 355 -2.26 2.41 -27.18
CA ARG A 355 -1.67 1.12 -26.85
C ARG A 355 -0.62 1.23 -25.77
N LEU A 356 -0.72 0.39 -24.76
CA LEU A 356 0.31 0.31 -23.72
C LEU A 356 1.62 -0.24 -24.31
N GLN A 357 2.69 0.50 -24.11
CA GLN A 357 4.03 0.15 -24.58
C GLN A 357 4.79 -0.62 -23.50
N ILE A 358 4.88 -1.93 -23.64
CA ILE A 358 5.58 -2.79 -22.65
C ILE A 358 6.99 -3.17 -23.08
N GLY A 359 7.30 -3.00 -24.36
CA GLY A 359 8.59 -3.41 -24.91
C GLY A 359 8.82 -4.93 -24.93
N LYS A 360 10.02 -5.34 -25.30
CA LYS A 360 10.39 -6.76 -25.29
C LYS A 360 10.60 -7.23 -23.83
N HIS A 361 9.99 -8.34 -23.46
CA HIS A 361 10.02 -8.89 -22.11
C HIS A 361 9.51 -7.92 -21.04
N ASP A 362 8.58 -7.05 -21.40
CA ASP A 362 7.90 -6.09 -20.53
C ASP A 362 8.88 -5.17 -19.75
N ILE A 363 10.01 -4.81 -20.39
CA ILE A 363 11.07 -3.99 -19.79
C ILE A 363 10.87 -2.47 -19.95
N ALA A 364 9.91 -2.05 -20.80
CA ALA A 364 9.67 -0.63 -21.00
C ALA A 364 9.17 0.02 -19.70
N GLY A 365 9.70 1.20 -19.40
CA GLY A 365 9.33 1.91 -18.16
C GLY A 365 10.11 1.51 -16.90
N GLU A 366 10.96 0.48 -16.96
CA GLU A 366 11.81 0.05 -15.84
C GLU A 366 13.01 1.00 -15.64
N VAL A 367 12.71 2.20 -15.15
CA VAL A 367 13.68 3.31 -15.04
C VAL A 367 14.87 2.99 -14.13
N GLY A 368 14.70 2.14 -13.13
CA GLY A 368 15.74 1.69 -12.22
C GLY A 368 16.98 1.13 -12.92
N ASN A 369 16.80 0.55 -14.11
CA ASN A 369 17.89 -0.08 -14.87
C ASN A 369 18.87 0.91 -15.47
N TYR A 370 18.46 2.15 -15.77
CA TYR A 370 19.34 3.16 -16.36
C TYR A 370 19.76 4.29 -15.41
N LEU A 371 19.21 4.35 -14.19
CA LEU A 371 19.55 5.39 -13.20
C LEU A 371 21.07 5.54 -12.98
N LYS A 372 21.81 4.45 -13.01
CA LYS A 372 23.28 4.47 -12.82
C LYS A 372 24.05 5.19 -13.92
N PHE A 373 23.41 5.43 -15.06
CA PHE A 373 24.02 6.14 -16.20
C PHE A 373 23.69 7.64 -16.19
N LEU A 374 22.78 8.07 -15.33
CA LEU A 374 22.41 9.47 -15.18
C LEU A 374 23.34 10.16 -14.17
N ASN A 375 23.73 11.39 -14.49
CA ASN A 375 24.52 12.22 -13.59
C ASN A 375 23.60 13.10 -12.76
N PHE A 376 23.60 12.93 -11.45
CA PHE A 376 22.87 13.73 -10.49
C PHE A 376 23.82 14.70 -9.77
N SER A 377 23.28 15.82 -9.23
CA SER A 377 24.07 16.81 -8.48
C SER A 377 24.50 16.27 -7.11
N GLU A 378 23.71 15.36 -6.54
CA GLU A 378 23.93 14.71 -5.25
C GLU A 378 23.61 13.22 -5.38
N ASP A 379 23.57 12.48 -4.25
CA ASP A 379 23.13 11.09 -4.28
C ASP A 379 21.67 11.01 -4.76
N ARG A 380 21.42 10.18 -5.76
CA ARG A 380 20.10 10.06 -6.40
C ARG A 380 19.00 9.59 -5.46
N PHE A 381 19.36 8.81 -4.44
CA PHE A 381 18.39 8.33 -3.46
C PHE A 381 18.01 9.42 -2.46
N ASP A 382 18.93 10.32 -2.13
CA ASP A 382 18.66 11.51 -1.32
C ASP A 382 17.77 12.49 -2.07
N LEU A 383 18.06 12.75 -3.36
CA LEU A 383 17.22 13.58 -4.23
C LEU A 383 15.79 13.02 -4.37
N ALA A 384 15.64 11.70 -4.47
CA ALA A 384 14.34 11.05 -4.61
C ALA A 384 13.45 11.10 -3.34
N ARG A 385 14.02 11.49 -2.17
CA ARG A 385 13.34 11.49 -0.87
C ARG A 385 12.89 12.86 -0.40
N THR A 386 13.32 13.92 -1.05
CA THR A 386 13.08 15.29 -0.61
C THR A 386 12.36 16.11 -1.67
N PRO A 387 11.46 17.04 -1.27
CA PRO A 387 10.79 17.92 -2.20
C PRO A 387 11.73 18.83 -3.00
N GLU A 388 12.89 19.15 -2.44
CA GLU A 388 13.92 19.97 -3.10
C GLU A 388 14.64 19.18 -4.20
N GLY A 389 14.92 17.90 -3.94
CA GLY A 389 15.67 17.03 -4.85
C GLY A 389 14.80 16.41 -5.94
N ILE A 390 13.51 16.21 -5.67
CA ILE A 390 12.63 15.43 -6.55
C ILE A 390 12.48 16.04 -7.95
N VAL A 391 12.54 17.36 -8.08
CA VAL A 391 12.47 18.07 -9.36
C VAL A 391 13.62 17.68 -10.26
N GLU A 392 14.86 17.69 -9.75
CA GLU A 392 16.04 17.23 -10.50
C GLU A 392 15.91 15.73 -10.83
N TYR A 393 15.50 14.95 -9.86
CA TYR A 393 15.35 13.50 -10.02
C TYR A 393 14.36 13.17 -11.15
N ILE A 394 13.13 13.68 -11.09
CA ILE A 394 12.10 13.44 -12.12
C ILE A 394 12.56 13.97 -13.47
N THR A 395 13.12 15.19 -13.52
CA THR A 395 13.67 15.78 -14.75
C THR A 395 14.62 14.81 -15.43
N LYS A 396 15.65 14.34 -14.72
CA LYS A 396 16.68 13.48 -15.31
C LYS A 396 16.20 12.09 -15.67
N VAL A 397 15.24 11.56 -14.92
CA VAL A 397 14.66 10.25 -15.20
C VAL A 397 13.72 10.27 -16.40
N THR A 398 12.90 11.31 -16.55
CA THR A 398 11.86 11.34 -17.60
C THR A 398 12.37 11.92 -18.92
N LEU A 399 13.36 12.80 -18.92
CA LEU A 399 13.90 13.39 -20.16
C LEU A 399 14.32 12.37 -21.23
N PRO A 400 15.06 11.29 -20.91
CA PRO A 400 15.40 10.28 -21.91
C PRO A 400 14.18 9.65 -22.57
N MET A 401 13.11 9.44 -21.78
CA MET A 401 11.85 8.89 -22.28
C MET A 401 11.11 9.90 -23.15
N ILE A 402 11.03 11.16 -22.72
CA ILE A 402 10.43 12.25 -23.50
C ILE A 402 11.11 12.38 -24.84
N CYS A 403 12.46 12.38 -24.88
CA CYS A 403 13.23 12.45 -26.12
C CYS A 403 13.08 11.22 -27.02
N THR A 404 12.73 10.06 -26.47
CA THR A 404 12.61 8.81 -27.22
C THR A 404 11.19 8.58 -27.75
N VAL A 405 10.18 8.92 -26.93
CA VAL A 405 8.78 8.63 -27.19
C VAL A 405 8.05 9.84 -27.78
N GLY A 406 8.39 11.06 -27.32
CA GLY A 406 7.71 12.31 -27.72
C GLY A 406 6.24 12.35 -27.27
N PRO A 407 5.91 12.11 -25.98
CA PRO A 407 4.52 12.09 -25.54
C PRO A 407 3.91 13.50 -25.58
N ASP A 408 2.57 13.57 -25.76
CA ASP A 408 1.82 14.82 -25.65
C ASP A 408 1.66 15.23 -24.17
N THR A 409 1.49 14.23 -23.30
CA THR A 409 1.27 14.44 -21.84
C THR A 409 2.26 13.66 -20.99
N LEU A 410 2.79 14.32 -19.95
CA LEU A 410 3.50 13.71 -18.84
C LEU A 410 2.63 13.79 -17.58
N ALA A 411 2.06 12.68 -17.13
CA ALA A 411 1.35 12.60 -15.86
C ALA A 411 2.29 12.13 -14.75
N VAL A 412 2.43 12.93 -13.69
CA VAL A 412 3.36 12.67 -12.59
C VAL A 412 2.61 12.33 -11.32
N TYR A 413 2.74 11.08 -10.89
CA TYR A 413 2.24 10.55 -9.62
C TYR A 413 3.36 10.58 -8.60
N CYS A 414 3.62 11.75 -8.03
CA CYS A 414 4.63 11.94 -7.01
C CYS A 414 4.19 13.04 -6.04
N ASP A 415 3.91 12.67 -4.80
CA ASP A 415 3.43 13.62 -3.79
C ASP A 415 4.53 14.61 -3.37
N LEU A 416 5.82 14.22 -3.47
CA LEU A 416 6.95 15.12 -3.22
C LEU A 416 7.06 16.27 -4.23
N LEU A 417 6.57 16.08 -5.45
CA LEU A 417 6.48 17.16 -6.43
C LEU A 417 5.34 18.10 -6.02
N THR A 418 5.65 19.32 -5.59
CA THR A 418 4.65 20.30 -5.16
C THR A 418 4.20 21.23 -6.27
N ASP A 419 5.09 21.53 -7.24
CA ASP A 419 4.84 22.48 -8.31
C ASP A 419 5.31 21.93 -9.67
N THR A 420 4.40 21.90 -10.65
CA THR A 420 4.69 21.50 -12.03
C THR A 420 5.52 22.54 -12.79
N GLU A 421 5.40 23.82 -12.44
CA GLU A 421 6.22 24.88 -13.06
C GLU A 421 7.70 24.77 -12.68
N GLU A 422 8.01 24.33 -11.43
CA GLU A 422 9.38 24.02 -11.04
C GLU A 422 9.94 22.85 -11.86
N LEU A 423 9.15 21.83 -12.09
CA LEU A 423 9.55 20.68 -12.92
C LEU A 423 9.75 21.11 -14.37
N LYS A 424 8.83 21.88 -14.94
CA LYS A 424 8.94 22.45 -16.29
C LYS A 424 10.21 23.28 -16.43
N ALA A 425 10.46 24.19 -15.49
CA ALA A 425 11.69 24.99 -15.48
C ALA A 425 12.97 24.13 -15.35
N GLY A 426 12.90 23.03 -14.61
CA GLY A 426 13.96 22.04 -14.53
C GLY A 426 14.26 21.39 -15.88
N MET A 427 13.20 20.99 -16.62
CA MET A 427 13.32 20.39 -17.95
C MET A 427 13.79 21.38 -19.02
N MET A 428 13.37 22.65 -18.93
CA MET A 428 13.77 23.71 -19.86
C MET A 428 15.28 24.01 -19.82
N LYS A 429 16.01 23.55 -18.82
CA LYS A 429 17.48 23.61 -18.81
C LYS A 429 18.12 22.71 -19.87
N TYR A 430 17.38 21.74 -20.39
CA TYR A 430 17.85 20.70 -21.32
C TYR A 430 17.12 20.73 -22.67
N LEU A 431 15.82 21.07 -22.68
CA LEU A 431 14.98 21.11 -23.87
C LEU A 431 14.24 22.46 -23.96
N PRO A 432 14.09 23.06 -25.17
CA PRO A 432 13.18 24.16 -25.39
C PRO A 432 11.73 23.80 -25.00
N GLU A 433 10.98 24.81 -24.56
CA GLU A 433 9.60 24.63 -24.07
C GLU A 433 8.69 23.94 -25.09
N GLU A 434 8.86 24.25 -26.37
CA GLU A 434 8.05 23.70 -27.49
C GLU A 434 8.19 22.18 -27.68
N TYR A 435 9.19 21.53 -27.05
CA TYR A 435 9.40 20.08 -27.12
C TYR A 435 8.98 19.37 -25.80
N LEU A 436 8.51 20.12 -24.82
CA LEU A 436 8.04 19.53 -23.57
C LEU A 436 6.57 19.10 -23.68
N PRO A 437 6.22 17.95 -23.11
CA PRO A 437 4.83 17.56 -22.99
C PRO A 437 4.06 18.49 -22.04
N GLU A 438 2.74 18.48 -22.10
CA GLU A 438 1.90 19.04 -21.05
C GLU A 438 2.14 18.26 -19.75
N ILE A 439 2.45 18.95 -18.65
CA ILE A 439 2.80 18.30 -17.37
C ILE A 439 1.63 18.35 -16.42
N HIS A 440 1.09 17.18 -16.08
CA HIS A 440 0.01 17.03 -15.13
C HIS A 440 0.51 16.41 -13.83
N LYS A 441 0.40 17.13 -12.70
CA LYS A 441 0.56 16.53 -11.38
C LYS A 441 -0.72 15.83 -10.99
N VAL A 442 -0.63 14.55 -10.70
CA VAL A 442 -1.76 13.73 -10.25
C VAL A 442 -1.56 13.35 -8.79
N LYS A 443 -2.64 13.38 -8.00
CA LYS A 443 -2.60 12.90 -6.62
C LYS A 443 -2.25 11.41 -6.63
N SER A 444 -1.29 11.03 -5.82
CA SER A 444 -0.88 9.63 -5.67
C SER A 444 -1.93 8.86 -4.85
N ASN A 445 -3.06 8.58 -5.49
CA ASN A 445 -4.06 7.65 -4.99
C ASN A 445 -4.03 6.39 -5.85
N LEU A 446 -4.63 5.32 -5.38
CA LEU A 446 -4.66 4.06 -6.11
C LEU A 446 -5.79 4.00 -7.16
N TYR A 447 -6.53 5.11 -7.40
CA TYR A 447 -7.70 5.09 -8.27
C TYR A 447 -7.37 4.65 -9.70
N ASP A 448 -6.48 5.38 -10.38
CA ASP A 448 -6.11 5.04 -11.77
C ASP A 448 -5.42 3.67 -11.86
N LEU A 449 -4.67 3.26 -10.83
CA LEU A 449 -4.06 1.93 -10.77
C LEU A 449 -5.12 0.82 -10.73
N PHE A 450 -6.13 0.95 -9.86
CA PHE A 450 -7.23 -0.02 -9.79
C PHE A 450 -8.08 0.01 -11.07
N TYR A 451 -8.39 1.21 -11.57
CA TYR A 451 -9.18 1.37 -12.78
C TYR A 451 -8.48 0.74 -13.98
N GLY A 452 -7.19 1.03 -14.18
CA GLY A 452 -6.41 0.47 -15.29
C GLY A 452 -6.28 -1.06 -15.24
N ALA A 453 -6.05 -1.61 -14.06
CA ALA A 453 -6.05 -3.07 -13.88
C ALA A 453 -7.42 -3.68 -14.17
N GLY A 454 -8.50 -2.99 -13.79
CA GLY A 454 -9.87 -3.36 -14.13
C GLY A 454 -10.12 -3.38 -15.64
N VAL A 455 -9.70 -2.31 -16.36
CA VAL A 455 -9.78 -2.24 -17.84
C VAL A 455 -9.04 -3.42 -18.47
N MET A 456 -7.82 -3.70 -18.03
CA MET A 456 -7.02 -4.80 -18.58
C MET A 456 -7.66 -6.17 -18.33
N LEU A 457 -8.20 -6.40 -17.14
CA LEU A 457 -8.90 -7.65 -16.79
C LEU A 457 -10.22 -7.78 -17.55
N TYR A 458 -10.98 -6.70 -17.67
CA TYR A 458 -12.21 -6.66 -18.41
C TYR A 458 -12.00 -7.04 -19.87
N ASN A 459 -10.96 -6.49 -20.52
CA ASN A 459 -10.56 -6.86 -21.88
C ASN A 459 -10.27 -8.35 -22.03
N LEU A 460 -9.54 -8.94 -21.06
CA LEU A 460 -9.26 -10.38 -21.08
C LEU A 460 -10.57 -11.18 -21.00
N LEU A 461 -11.49 -10.80 -20.12
CA LEU A 461 -12.76 -11.52 -19.91
C LEU A 461 -13.69 -11.47 -21.13
N HIS A 462 -13.61 -10.41 -21.95
CA HIS A 462 -14.41 -10.22 -23.17
C HIS A 462 -13.72 -10.71 -24.44
N GLY A 463 -12.62 -11.48 -24.31
CA GLY A 463 -11.97 -12.18 -25.42
C GLY A 463 -11.01 -11.32 -26.23
N ASN A 464 -10.66 -10.14 -25.76
CA ASN A 464 -9.57 -9.35 -26.33
C ASN A 464 -8.24 -10.00 -25.93
N ILE A 465 -7.69 -10.83 -26.83
CA ILE A 465 -6.47 -11.61 -26.60
C ILE A 465 -5.27 -10.69 -26.26
N GLU A 466 -5.30 -9.47 -26.82
CA GLU A 466 -4.33 -8.42 -26.53
C GLU A 466 -5.00 -7.35 -25.63
N TYR A 467 -5.29 -7.71 -24.38
CA TYR A 467 -5.90 -6.83 -23.35
C TYR A 467 -5.15 -5.50 -23.10
N ARG A 468 -4.07 -5.27 -23.84
CA ARG A 468 -3.20 -4.08 -23.80
C ARG A 468 -3.40 -3.18 -25.01
N ASP A 469 -4.14 -3.65 -26.02
CA ASP A 469 -4.42 -2.93 -27.26
C ASP A 469 -5.78 -2.21 -27.19
N ASP A 470 -5.85 -1.12 -27.94
CA ASP A 470 -7.08 -0.35 -28.20
C ASP A 470 -7.80 0.21 -26.97
N LEU A 471 -7.01 0.80 -26.07
CA LEU A 471 -7.53 1.48 -24.89
C LEU A 471 -8.44 2.69 -25.20
N LYS A 472 -8.53 3.10 -26.50
CA LYS A 472 -9.40 4.21 -26.95
C LYS A 472 -10.88 3.93 -26.75
N GLU A 473 -11.28 2.65 -26.74
CA GLU A 473 -12.68 2.24 -26.50
C GLU A 473 -13.14 2.54 -25.05
N TYR A 474 -12.20 2.69 -24.10
CA TYR A 474 -12.50 2.95 -22.69
C TYR A 474 -12.46 4.43 -22.30
N ARG A 475 -12.23 5.31 -23.26
CA ARG A 475 -12.38 6.74 -23.05
C ARG A 475 -13.88 7.08 -22.96
N GLY A 476 -14.38 7.08 -21.71
CA GLY A 476 -15.76 7.37 -21.35
C GLY A 476 -16.23 8.79 -21.66
#